data_eaf7fbaaecf172706d79baf5951fcf64
#
_entry.id   eaf7fbaaecf172706d79baf5951fcf64
#
_cell.length_a   1.000
_cell.length_b   1.000
_cell.length_c   1.000
_cell.angle_alpha   90.00
_cell.angle_beta   90.00
_cell.angle_gamma   90.00
#
_symmetry.space_group_name_H-M   'P 1'
#
loop_
_entity.id
_entity.type
_entity.pdbx_description
1 polymer ?
#
loop_
_entity_poly.entity_id
_entity_poly.type
_entity_poly.pdbx_seq_one_letter_code
_entity_poly.pdbx_strand_id
1 'polypeptide(L)'
;MIEKYKQQKNDWLNRLYHVQEKWCPSFNVDFFSAKMKSSQRSENTNNFFHKIMKTSLLLIQVIEFYEEKVAQMRQEETNEDFSCKNGVPAKVNRYGGILKHAANVYTLVLFKMFEDEFSLGTGLSCVETNHHDDEFTFSLVGGNSNRVHFVHFNRSNLTICCDCKLFETLGLLCCHALRVFLVNNMNMIPEKYISSRWRRDAKKRLTCANSCQLNKKSTHALRMSELSHMGYNFFDKVATYNEMTKFVKKKLSEVTWEAEQMIMTMNKVENVGKESHQ
;
A
#
# COMPACT_ATOMS: atom_id res chain seq x y z
N MET A 1 26.43 -10.40 -23.45
CA MET A 1 26.20 -9.02 -23.92
C MET A 1 27.52 -8.29 -24.14
N ILE A 2 28.41 -8.22 -23.16
CA ILE A 2 29.73 -7.56 -23.25
C ILE A 2 30.58 -8.12 -24.39
N GLU A 3 30.64 -9.44 -24.56
CA GLU A 3 31.32 -10.09 -25.65
C GLU A 3 30.70 -9.80 -27.03
N LYS A 4 29.35 -9.84 -27.09
CA LYS A 4 28.59 -9.57 -28.32
C LYS A 4 28.87 -8.18 -28.90
N TYR A 5 29.10 -7.17 -28.03
CA TYR A 5 29.36 -5.79 -28.42
C TYR A 5 30.84 -5.40 -28.31
N LYS A 6 31.77 -6.36 -28.12
CA LYS A 6 33.22 -6.16 -28.02
C LYS A 6 33.61 -5.07 -26.96
N GLN A 7 32.91 -5.04 -25.84
CA GLN A 7 33.10 -4.04 -24.79
C GLN A 7 33.91 -4.55 -23.58
N GLN A 8 34.72 -5.59 -23.77
CA GLN A 8 35.52 -6.23 -22.70
C GLN A 8 36.53 -5.28 -22.04
N LYS A 9 36.97 -4.23 -22.74
CA LYS A 9 37.94 -3.24 -22.24
C LYS A 9 37.28 -2.01 -21.58
N ASN A 10 35.97 -2.01 -21.41
CA ASN A 10 35.28 -0.89 -20.80
C ASN A 10 35.22 -1.04 -19.29
N ASP A 11 36.07 -0.29 -18.58
CA ASP A 11 36.21 -0.35 -17.11
C ASP A 11 34.93 0.04 -16.37
N TRP A 12 34.09 0.92 -16.95
CA TRP A 12 32.82 1.29 -16.37
C TRP A 12 31.84 0.11 -16.40
N LEU A 13 31.73 -0.57 -17.54
CA LEU A 13 30.89 -1.77 -17.67
C LEU A 13 31.38 -2.92 -16.79
N ASN A 14 32.70 -3.10 -16.67
CA ASN A 14 33.28 -4.11 -15.80
C ASN A 14 32.95 -3.80 -14.32
N ARG A 15 33.10 -2.56 -13.88
CA ARG A 15 32.69 -2.14 -12.52
C ARG A 15 31.19 -2.35 -12.29
N LEU A 16 30.36 -1.97 -13.24
CA LEU A 16 28.92 -2.17 -13.14
C LEU A 16 28.56 -3.65 -13.02
N TYR A 17 29.21 -4.51 -13.78
CA TYR A 17 29.01 -5.97 -13.72
C TYR A 17 29.40 -6.53 -12.35
N HIS A 18 30.51 -6.08 -11.75
CA HIS A 18 30.92 -6.50 -10.42
C HIS A 18 29.95 -6.14 -9.31
N VAL A 19 29.12 -5.10 -9.48
CA VAL A 19 28.10 -4.68 -8.52
C VAL A 19 26.68 -5.04 -8.97
N GLN A 20 26.53 -5.99 -9.91
CA GLN A 20 25.24 -6.36 -10.49
C GLN A 20 24.20 -6.80 -9.47
N GLU A 21 24.62 -7.42 -8.38
CA GLU A 21 23.73 -7.81 -7.27
C GLU A 21 22.99 -6.64 -6.62
N LYS A 22 23.57 -5.42 -6.70
CA LYS A 22 22.98 -4.22 -6.10
C LYS A 22 21.91 -3.56 -6.95
N TRP A 23 21.95 -3.74 -8.26
CA TRP A 23 21.08 -3.03 -9.20
C TRP A 23 20.26 -3.92 -10.13
N CYS A 24 20.68 -5.15 -10.37
CA CYS A 24 19.98 -6.05 -11.28
C CYS A 24 18.79 -6.73 -10.56
N PRO A 25 17.54 -6.53 -11.02
CA PRO A 25 16.35 -7.11 -10.37
C PRO A 25 16.38 -8.64 -10.27
N SER A 26 17.12 -9.32 -11.17
CA SER A 26 17.21 -10.78 -11.16
C SER A 26 17.93 -11.37 -9.94
N PHE A 27 18.77 -10.58 -9.27
CA PHE A 27 19.42 -10.97 -8.01
C PHE A 27 18.61 -10.59 -6.77
N ASN A 28 17.55 -9.82 -6.92
CA ASN A 28 16.74 -9.28 -5.83
C ASN A 28 15.31 -9.83 -5.84
N VAL A 29 15.11 -11.02 -6.37
CA VAL A 29 13.78 -11.65 -6.47
C VAL A 29 13.22 -12.12 -5.12
N ASP A 30 14.04 -12.25 -4.10
CA ASP A 30 13.64 -12.64 -2.74
C ASP A 30 13.31 -11.41 -1.84
N PHE A 31 13.47 -10.19 -2.36
CA PHE A 31 13.20 -8.98 -1.61
C PHE A 31 11.89 -8.32 -2.05
N PHE A 32 11.15 -7.84 -1.05
CA PHE A 32 9.92 -7.10 -1.30
C PHE A 32 10.21 -5.77 -2.01
N SER A 33 9.75 -5.65 -3.24
CA SER A 33 9.95 -4.46 -4.09
C SER A 33 8.64 -3.74 -4.46
N ALA A 34 7.47 -4.33 -4.16
CA ALA A 34 6.16 -3.84 -4.59
C ALA A 34 6.10 -3.54 -6.11
N LYS A 35 6.76 -4.35 -6.92
CA LYS A 35 6.97 -4.15 -8.38
C LYS A 35 7.79 -2.90 -8.74
N MET A 36 8.45 -2.25 -7.80
CA MET A 36 9.38 -1.17 -8.11
C MET A 36 10.66 -1.74 -8.71
N LYS A 37 10.87 -1.53 -10.00
CA LYS A 37 12.04 -2.04 -10.73
C LYS A 37 13.07 -0.96 -11.04
N SER A 38 12.76 0.30 -10.78
CA SER A 38 13.62 1.45 -11.09
C SER A 38 13.27 2.67 -10.23
N SER A 39 14.08 3.71 -10.32
CA SER A 39 13.83 5.03 -9.75
C SER A 39 12.71 5.82 -10.43
N GLN A 40 11.98 5.22 -11.38
CA GLN A 40 10.97 5.88 -12.21
C GLN A 40 9.93 6.67 -11.39
N ARG A 41 9.58 6.20 -10.19
CA ARG A 41 8.66 6.90 -9.30
C ARG A 41 9.25 8.22 -8.79
N SER A 42 10.53 8.19 -8.40
CA SER A 42 11.27 9.40 -8.01
C SER A 42 11.50 10.32 -9.20
N GLU A 43 11.79 9.77 -10.37
CA GLU A 43 11.96 10.51 -11.62
C GLU A 43 10.67 11.22 -12.06
N ASN A 44 9.51 10.59 -11.92
CA ASN A 44 8.21 11.21 -12.20
C ASN A 44 7.96 12.41 -11.27
N THR A 45 8.26 12.27 -9.98
CA THR A 45 8.15 13.38 -9.02
C THR A 45 9.14 14.48 -9.37
N ASN A 46 10.38 14.14 -9.68
CA ASN A 46 11.42 15.11 -10.09
C ASN A 46 11.04 15.81 -11.40
N ASN A 47 10.54 15.08 -12.42
CA ASN A 47 10.09 15.66 -13.68
C ASN A 47 8.94 16.65 -13.51
N PHE A 48 8.08 16.39 -12.55
CA PHE A 48 7.02 17.31 -12.19
C PHE A 48 7.60 18.65 -11.71
N PHE A 49 8.54 18.63 -10.75
CA PHE A 49 9.22 19.82 -10.28
C PHE A 49 10.14 20.46 -11.34
N HIS A 50 10.73 19.66 -12.21
CA HIS A 50 11.58 20.14 -13.31
C HIS A 50 10.85 21.03 -14.32
N LYS A 51 9.54 20.77 -14.54
CA LYS A 51 8.73 21.61 -15.43
C LYS A 51 8.57 23.03 -14.89
N ILE A 52 8.58 23.18 -13.57
CA ILE A 52 8.41 24.47 -12.90
C ILE A 52 9.72 25.23 -12.85
N MET A 53 10.83 24.53 -12.58
CA MET A 53 12.16 25.15 -12.44
C MET A 53 12.75 25.64 -13.79
N LYS A 54 12.13 25.34 -14.92
CA LYS A 54 12.55 25.83 -16.26
C LYS A 54 12.10 27.26 -16.55
N THR A 55 11.21 27.84 -15.77
CA THR A 55 10.74 29.20 -15.89
C THR A 55 11.42 30.08 -14.85
N SER A 56 11.75 31.34 -15.21
CA SER A 56 12.28 32.34 -14.27
C SER A 56 11.17 32.75 -13.30
N LEU A 57 10.87 31.92 -12.31
CA LEU A 57 9.86 32.17 -11.29
C LEU A 57 10.49 32.88 -10.08
N LEU A 58 9.73 33.79 -9.48
CA LEU A 58 10.06 34.33 -8.17
C LEU A 58 9.95 33.22 -7.12
N LEU A 59 10.79 33.28 -6.08
CA LEU A 59 10.81 32.29 -5.01
C LEU A 59 9.42 32.08 -4.39
N ILE A 60 8.63 33.14 -4.24
CA ILE A 60 7.28 33.07 -3.70
C ILE A 60 6.37 32.20 -4.58
N GLN A 61 6.46 32.35 -5.90
CA GLN A 61 5.68 31.56 -6.85
C GLN A 61 6.06 30.07 -6.83
N VAL A 62 7.33 29.75 -6.58
CA VAL A 62 7.78 28.36 -6.43
C VAL A 62 7.17 27.75 -5.18
N ILE A 63 7.12 28.51 -4.07
CA ILE A 63 6.53 28.05 -2.79
C ILE A 63 5.02 27.83 -2.96
N GLU A 64 4.30 28.81 -3.51
CA GLU A 64 2.85 28.71 -3.73
C GLU A 64 2.50 27.50 -4.59
N PHE A 65 3.23 27.31 -5.69
CA PHE A 65 3.05 26.17 -6.56
C PHE A 65 3.36 24.82 -5.86
N TYR A 66 4.42 24.78 -5.05
CA TYR A 66 4.75 23.59 -4.26
C TYR A 66 3.63 23.23 -3.28
N GLU A 67 3.10 24.22 -2.56
CA GLU A 67 2.01 24.03 -1.60
C GLU A 67 0.73 23.56 -2.28
N GLU A 68 0.35 24.20 -3.41
CA GLU A 68 -0.80 23.78 -4.20
C GLU A 68 -0.69 22.33 -4.63
N LYS A 69 0.49 21.94 -5.07
CA LYS A 69 0.72 20.58 -5.57
C LYS A 69 0.74 19.53 -4.48
N VAL A 70 1.33 19.85 -3.34
CA VAL A 70 1.28 19.00 -2.16
C VAL A 70 -0.16 18.85 -1.66
N ALA A 71 -0.94 19.92 -1.68
CA ALA A 71 -2.36 19.87 -1.35
C ALA A 71 -3.14 18.98 -2.32
N GLN A 72 -2.90 19.09 -3.63
CA GLN A 72 -3.49 18.23 -4.64
C GLN A 72 -3.15 16.75 -4.41
N MET A 73 -1.87 16.41 -4.19
CA MET A 73 -1.45 15.03 -3.93
C MET A 73 -2.10 14.45 -2.66
N ARG A 74 -2.24 15.26 -1.61
CA ARG A 74 -2.96 14.86 -0.39
C ARG A 74 -4.45 14.63 -0.62
N GLN A 75 -5.06 15.47 -1.47
CA GLN A 75 -6.47 15.32 -1.84
C GLN A 75 -6.68 14.03 -2.65
N GLU A 76 -5.80 13.75 -3.61
CA GLU A 76 -5.83 12.52 -4.40
C GLU A 76 -5.68 11.28 -3.50
N GLU A 77 -4.72 11.29 -2.55
CA GLU A 77 -4.55 10.22 -1.56
C GLU A 77 -5.82 10.04 -0.70
N THR A 78 -6.44 11.14 -0.27
CA THR A 78 -7.67 11.09 0.53
C THR A 78 -8.83 10.49 -0.27
N ASN A 79 -8.97 10.84 -1.55
CA ASN A 79 -9.99 10.30 -2.44
C ASN A 79 -9.77 8.80 -2.71
N GLU A 80 -8.51 8.38 -2.90
CA GLU A 80 -8.17 6.96 -3.05
C GLU A 80 -8.46 6.18 -1.76
N ASP A 81 -8.12 6.72 -0.60
CA ASP A 81 -8.45 6.13 0.70
C ASP A 81 -9.95 5.97 0.90
N PHE A 82 -10.72 6.99 0.54
CA PHE A 82 -12.18 6.94 0.60
C PHE A 82 -12.73 5.85 -0.33
N SER A 83 -12.23 5.79 -1.55
CA SER A 83 -12.61 4.75 -2.52
C SER A 83 -12.23 3.35 -2.04
N CYS A 84 -11.07 3.19 -1.40
CA CYS A 84 -10.64 1.92 -0.82
C CYS A 84 -11.50 1.49 0.40
N LYS A 85 -11.98 2.45 1.20
CA LYS A 85 -12.82 2.15 2.38
C LYS A 85 -14.26 1.79 1.99
N ASN A 86 -14.84 2.56 1.07
CA ASN A 86 -16.26 2.47 0.70
C ASN A 86 -16.48 1.65 -0.58
N GLY A 87 -15.46 1.52 -1.41
CA GLY A 87 -15.49 0.71 -2.62
C GLY A 87 -15.47 -0.78 -2.28
N VAL A 88 -16.64 -1.40 -2.25
CA VAL A 88 -16.76 -2.85 -2.35
C VAL A 88 -16.76 -3.18 -3.83
N PRO A 89 -15.96 -4.14 -4.32
CA PRO A 89 -16.05 -4.55 -5.71
C PRO A 89 -17.50 -4.88 -6.04
N ALA A 90 -18.07 -4.25 -7.07
CA ALA A 90 -19.49 -4.32 -7.40
C ALA A 90 -20.03 -5.76 -7.57
N LYS A 91 -19.13 -6.73 -7.67
CA LYS A 91 -19.43 -8.16 -7.88
C LYS A 91 -19.14 -9.04 -6.66
N VAL A 92 -18.78 -8.50 -5.50
CA VAL A 92 -18.38 -9.31 -4.31
C VAL A 92 -19.43 -10.33 -3.93
N ASN A 93 -20.70 -9.99 -4.07
CA ASN A 93 -21.79 -10.93 -3.76
C ASN A 93 -21.86 -12.14 -4.73
N ARG A 94 -21.18 -12.08 -5.87
CA ARG A 94 -21.10 -13.18 -6.85
C ARG A 94 -19.88 -14.08 -6.63
N TYR A 95 -18.91 -13.62 -5.83
CA TYR A 95 -17.73 -14.41 -5.53
C TYR A 95 -17.97 -15.36 -4.37
N GLY A 96 -17.44 -16.57 -4.49
CA GLY A 96 -17.35 -17.55 -3.41
C GLY A 96 -15.89 -17.76 -2.98
N GLY A 97 -15.71 -18.51 -1.89
CA GLY A 97 -14.41 -18.99 -1.47
C GLY A 97 -13.33 -17.91 -1.34
N ILE A 98 -12.18 -18.19 -1.90
CA ILE A 98 -10.95 -17.38 -1.75
C ILE A 98 -11.08 -15.97 -2.32
N LEU A 99 -11.84 -15.76 -3.41
CA LEU A 99 -12.09 -14.42 -3.98
C LEU A 99 -12.90 -13.54 -3.04
N LYS A 100 -13.93 -14.09 -2.41
CA LYS A 100 -14.73 -13.36 -1.43
C LYS A 100 -13.87 -12.97 -0.22
N HIS A 101 -13.02 -13.86 0.24
CA HIS A 101 -12.09 -13.57 1.31
C HIS A 101 -11.12 -12.44 0.91
N ALA A 102 -10.51 -12.54 -0.28
CA ALA A 102 -9.60 -11.51 -0.81
C ALA A 102 -10.26 -10.12 -0.92
N ALA A 103 -11.51 -10.06 -1.41
CA ALA A 103 -12.28 -8.83 -1.55
C ALA A 103 -12.55 -8.13 -0.20
N ASN A 104 -12.65 -8.88 0.88
CA ASN A 104 -12.83 -8.33 2.24
C ASN A 104 -11.53 -7.85 2.87
N VAL A 105 -10.41 -8.46 2.49
CA VAL A 105 -9.10 -8.22 3.12
C VAL A 105 -8.31 -7.14 2.40
N TYR A 106 -8.21 -7.20 1.07
CA TYR A 106 -7.35 -6.31 0.29
C TYR A 106 -8.01 -4.98 -0.06
N THR A 107 -7.18 -3.95 -0.28
CA THR A 107 -7.62 -2.70 -0.92
C THR A 107 -8.14 -3.00 -2.34
N LEU A 108 -8.96 -2.10 -2.90
CA LEU A 108 -9.57 -2.31 -4.21
C LEU A 108 -8.55 -2.58 -5.33
N VAL A 109 -7.44 -1.85 -5.31
CA VAL A 109 -6.35 -1.99 -6.29
C VAL A 109 -5.71 -3.37 -6.18
N LEU A 110 -5.38 -3.79 -4.95
CA LEU A 110 -4.77 -5.10 -4.70
C LEU A 110 -5.75 -6.25 -4.97
N PHE A 111 -7.03 -6.04 -4.68
CA PHE A 111 -8.04 -7.03 -5.01
C PHE A 111 -8.12 -7.28 -6.53
N LYS A 112 -8.09 -6.23 -7.37
CA LYS A 112 -8.04 -6.40 -8.82
C LYS A 112 -6.83 -7.20 -9.28
N MET A 113 -5.64 -6.88 -8.73
CA MET A 113 -4.43 -7.65 -9.04
C MET A 113 -4.55 -9.12 -8.61
N PHE A 114 -5.17 -9.36 -7.45
CA PHE A 114 -5.45 -10.73 -6.98
C PHE A 114 -6.45 -11.46 -7.86
N GLU A 115 -7.51 -10.78 -8.32
CA GLU A 115 -8.51 -11.31 -9.25
C GLU A 115 -7.88 -11.70 -10.58
N ASP A 116 -6.95 -10.88 -11.10
CA ASP A 116 -6.20 -11.18 -12.32
C ASP A 116 -5.34 -12.44 -12.15
N GLU A 117 -4.56 -12.53 -11.06
CA GLU A 117 -3.77 -13.72 -10.74
C GLU A 117 -4.65 -14.97 -10.54
N PHE A 118 -5.79 -14.82 -9.88
CA PHE A 118 -6.74 -15.90 -9.69
C PHE A 118 -7.31 -16.39 -11.03
N SER A 119 -7.71 -15.47 -11.90
CA SER A 119 -8.24 -15.79 -13.24
C SER A 119 -7.20 -16.52 -14.09
N LEU A 120 -5.95 -16.06 -14.08
CA LEU A 120 -4.84 -16.75 -14.73
C LEU A 120 -4.65 -18.17 -14.15
N GLY A 121 -4.74 -18.31 -12.82
CA GLY A 121 -4.59 -19.58 -12.13
C GLY A 121 -5.66 -20.62 -12.54
N THR A 122 -6.89 -20.19 -12.80
CA THR A 122 -7.95 -21.13 -13.24
C THR A 122 -7.65 -21.82 -14.57
N GLY A 123 -6.89 -21.16 -15.44
CA GLY A 123 -6.49 -21.70 -16.75
C GLY A 123 -5.24 -22.59 -16.73
N LEU A 124 -4.56 -22.73 -15.59
CA LEU A 124 -3.33 -23.51 -15.52
C LEU A 124 -3.62 -25.01 -15.36
N SER A 125 -2.87 -25.83 -16.08
CA SER A 125 -2.75 -27.27 -15.79
C SER A 125 -1.93 -27.44 -14.52
N CYS A 126 -2.38 -28.29 -13.60
CA CYS A 126 -1.71 -28.53 -12.32
C CYS A 126 -1.60 -30.05 -12.13
N VAL A 127 -0.38 -30.54 -12.06
CA VAL A 127 -0.08 -31.97 -11.91
C VAL A 127 0.78 -32.15 -10.66
N GLU A 128 0.36 -33.04 -9.77
CA GLU A 128 1.16 -33.46 -8.63
C GLU A 128 2.33 -34.31 -9.13
N THR A 129 3.55 -33.90 -8.82
CA THR A 129 4.77 -34.57 -9.28
C THR A 129 5.48 -35.35 -8.17
N ASN A 130 5.32 -34.92 -6.94
CA ASN A 130 5.91 -35.60 -5.79
C ASN A 130 5.04 -35.39 -4.54
N HIS A 131 5.03 -36.42 -3.69
CA HIS A 131 4.31 -36.42 -2.42
C HIS A 131 5.12 -37.16 -1.38
N HIS A 132 5.37 -36.52 -0.28
CA HIS A 132 6.00 -37.12 0.89
C HIS A 132 5.32 -36.59 2.16
N ASP A 133 4.59 -37.45 2.84
CA ASP A 133 3.76 -37.10 4.00
C ASP A 133 2.79 -35.94 3.67
N ASP A 134 2.92 -34.79 4.34
CA ASP A 134 2.11 -33.59 4.12
C ASP A 134 2.70 -32.61 3.10
N GLU A 135 3.85 -32.96 2.49
CA GLU A 135 4.53 -32.11 1.51
C GLU A 135 4.25 -32.57 0.08
N PHE A 136 3.70 -31.67 -0.69
CA PHE A 136 3.32 -31.87 -2.08
C PHE A 136 4.11 -30.96 -2.98
N THR A 137 4.56 -31.49 -4.12
CA THR A 137 5.15 -30.68 -5.20
C THR A 137 4.27 -30.77 -6.42
N PHE A 138 3.86 -29.63 -6.93
CA PHE A 138 3.03 -29.51 -8.13
C PHE A 138 3.85 -28.90 -9.25
N SER A 139 3.69 -29.42 -10.47
CA SER A 139 4.13 -28.77 -11.70
C SER A 139 2.94 -28.09 -12.37
N LEU A 140 3.13 -26.83 -12.75
CA LEU A 140 2.09 -26.03 -13.38
C LEU A 140 2.57 -25.52 -14.72
N VAL A 141 1.69 -25.68 -15.73
CA VAL A 141 1.93 -25.26 -17.10
C VAL A 141 0.68 -24.56 -17.63
N GLY A 142 0.86 -23.54 -18.44
CA GLY A 142 -0.25 -22.88 -19.13
C GLY A 142 -0.06 -21.38 -19.27
N GLY A 143 -1.05 -20.70 -19.79
CA GLY A 143 -0.98 -19.28 -20.13
C GLY A 143 -0.15 -19.03 -21.42
N ASN A 144 0.40 -17.85 -21.55
CA ASN A 144 1.18 -17.43 -22.73
C ASN A 144 2.63 -17.92 -22.71
N SER A 145 3.03 -18.74 -21.74
CA SER A 145 4.38 -19.23 -21.56
C SER A 145 4.40 -20.76 -21.46
N ASN A 146 5.27 -21.41 -22.23
CA ASN A 146 5.52 -22.84 -22.11
C ASN A 146 6.43 -23.20 -20.91
N ARG A 147 6.70 -22.23 -20.03
CA ARG A 147 7.54 -22.47 -18.86
C ARG A 147 6.76 -23.27 -17.82
N VAL A 148 7.40 -24.32 -17.32
CA VAL A 148 6.90 -25.08 -16.18
C VAL A 148 7.29 -24.36 -14.90
N HIS A 149 6.32 -24.20 -14.00
CA HIS A 149 6.54 -23.65 -12.66
C HIS A 149 6.34 -24.74 -11.62
N PHE A 150 7.16 -24.71 -10.57
CA PHE A 150 7.08 -25.65 -9.46
C PHE A 150 6.55 -24.93 -8.20
N VAL A 151 5.57 -25.57 -7.56
CA VAL A 151 4.97 -25.09 -6.33
C VAL A 151 5.09 -26.17 -5.28
N HIS A 152 5.71 -25.85 -4.15
CA HIS A 152 5.77 -26.69 -2.97
C HIS A 152 4.67 -26.28 -2.01
N PHE A 153 3.87 -27.23 -1.57
CA PHE A 153 2.75 -27.02 -0.65
C PHE A 153 2.79 -28.01 0.47
N ASN A 154 2.77 -27.52 1.70
CA ASN A 154 2.64 -28.34 2.90
C ASN A 154 1.23 -28.16 3.47
N ARG A 155 0.49 -29.27 3.52
CA ARG A 155 -0.93 -29.26 3.88
C ARG A 155 -1.15 -29.06 5.38
N SER A 156 -0.28 -29.56 6.25
CA SER A 156 -0.42 -29.50 7.71
C SER A 156 -0.31 -28.06 8.22
N ASN A 157 0.66 -27.30 7.71
CA ASN A 157 0.91 -25.93 8.13
C ASN A 157 0.46 -24.87 7.08
N LEU A 158 -0.14 -25.30 5.97
CA LEU A 158 -0.62 -24.48 4.85
C LEU A 158 0.50 -23.60 4.24
N THR A 159 1.75 -24.09 4.24
CA THR A 159 2.87 -23.36 3.64
C THR A 159 2.91 -23.63 2.14
N ILE A 160 3.01 -22.55 1.35
CA ILE A 160 3.12 -22.63 -0.11
C ILE A 160 4.28 -21.76 -0.58
N CYS A 161 5.10 -22.28 -1.48
CA CYS A 161 6.22 -21.58 -2.07
C CYS A 161 6.24 -21.85 -3.58
N CYS A 162 6.39 -20.82 -4.38
CA CYS A 162 6.45 -20.91 -5.83
C CYS A 162 7.79 -20.39 -6.34
N ASP A 163 8.35 -21.05 -7.35
CA ASP A 163 9.60 -20.64 -8.02
C ASP A 163 9.51 -19.28 -8.73
N CYS A 164 8.31 -18.77 -9.02
CA CYS A 164 8.13 -17.46 -9.63
C CYS A 164 8.38 -16.27 -8.68
N LYS A 165 8.44 -16.50 -7.35
CA LYS A 165 8.77 -15.51 -6.33
C LYS A 165 7.91 -14.25 -6.32
N LEU A 166 6.65 -14.33 -6.82
CA LEU A 166 5.75 -13.17 -6.83
C LEU A 166 5.36 -12.74 -5.42
N PHE A 167 5.16 -13.70 -4.51
CA PHE A 167 4.81 -13.39 -3.13
C PHE A 167 5.94 -12.64 -2.43
N GLU A 168 7.17 -13.09 -2.59
CA GLU A 168 8.35 -12.47 -1.99
C GLU A 168 8.55 -11.04 -2.52
N THR A 169 8.36 -10.81 -3.81
CA THR A 169 8.57 -9.51 -4.46
C THR A 169 7.42 -8.52 -4.28
N LEU A 170 6.19 -9.00 -4.28
CA LEU A 170 4.98 -8.17 -4.24
C LEU A 170 4.17 -8.31 -2.95
N GLY A 171 4.28 -9.45 -2.25
CA GLY A 171 3.43 -9.77 -1.11
C GLY A 171 2.01 -10.20 -1.51
N LEU A 172 1.84 -10.72 -2.72
CA LEU A 172 0.59 -11.24 -3.26
C LEU A 172 0.81 -12.64 -3.83
N LEU A 173 -0.09 -13.58 -3.54
CA LEU A 173 0.00 -14.94 -4.09
C LEU A 173 -0.14 -14.91 -5.62
N CYS A 174 0.73 -15.67 -6.27
CA CYS A 174 0.73 -15.80 -7.74
C CYS A 174 -0.34 -16.78 -8.23
N CYS A 175 -0.64 -16.73 -9.52
CA CYS A 175 -1.57 -17.63 -10.19
C CYS A 175 -1.23 -19.12 -9.94
N HIS A 176 0.04 -19.48 -9.86
CA HIS A 176 0.49 -20.86 -9.62
C HIS A 176 0.09 -21.33 -8.20
N ALA A 177 0.40 -20.52 -7.18
CA ALA A 177 0.03 -20.81 -5.79
C ALA A 177 -1.49 -20.86 -5.62
N LEU A 178 -2.22 -19.93 -6.24
CA LEU A 178 -3.68 -19.89 -6.20
C LEU A 178 -4.29 -21.12 -6.88
N ARG A 179 -3.70 -21.61 -7.97
CA ARG A 179 -4.14 -22.85 -8.60
C ARG A 179 -4.01 -24.06 -7.67
N VAL A 180 -2.88 -24.18 -6.97
CA VAL A 180 -2.70 -25.26 -5.98
C VAL A 180 -3.71 -25.14 -4.83
N PHE A 181 -4.02 -23.94 -4.35
CA PHE A 181 -5.07 -23.73 -3.35
C PHE A 181 -6.45 -24.17 -3.86
N LEU A 182 -6.79 -23.86 -5.11
CA LEU A 182 -8.04 -24.28 -5.73
C LEU A 182 -8.17 -25.82 -5.81
N VAL A 183 -7.10 -26.50 -6.25
CA VAL A 183 -7.05 -27.97 -6.34
C VAL A 183 -7.21 -28.62 -4.95
N ASN A 184 -6.67 -27.96 -3.92
CA ASN A 184 -6.80 -28.42 -2.53
C ASN A 184 -8.04 -27.87 -1.80
N ASN A 185 -9.03 -27.32 -2.53
CA ASN A 185 -10.30 -26.79 -1.99
C ASN A 185 -10.15 -25.73 -0.89
N MET A 186 -9.11 -24.92 -0.97
CA MET A 186 -8.88 -23.82 -0.03
C MET A 186 -9.85 -22.67 -0.32
N ASN A 187 -10.64 -22.29 0.68
CA ASN A 187 -11.62 -21.22 0.56
C ASN A 187 -11.17 -19.90 1.16
N MET A 188 -10.05 -19.88 1.85
CA MET A 188 -9.49 -18.70 2.51
C MET A 188 -7.99 -18.59 2.26
N ILE A 189 -7.50 -17.36 2.21
CA ILE A 189 -6.06 -17.09 2.16
C ILE A 189 -5.52 -17.25 3.59
N PRO A 190 -4.51 -18.10 3.83
CA PRO A 190 -3.87 -18.19 5.14
C PRO A 190 -3.28 -16.83 5.55
N GLU A 191 -3.42 -16.48 6.85
CA GLU A 191 -3.09 -15.16 7.38
C GLU A 191 -1.62 -14.75 7.10
N LYS A 192 -0.70 -15.70 7.10
CA LYS A 192 0.71 -15.49 6.80
C LYS A 192 0.99 -14.98 5.37
N TYR A 193 0.04 -15.16 4.44
CA TYR A 193 0.13 -14.65 3.07
C TYR A 193 -0.63 -13.34 2.86
N ILE A 194 -1.12 -12.73 3.93
CA ILE A 194 -1.80 -11.43 3.88
C ILE A 194 -0.88 -10.38 4.47
N SER A 195 -0.14 -9.70 3.60
CA SER A 195 0.71 -8.59 4.03
C SER A 195 -0.11 -7.50 4.72
N SER A 196 0.33 -7.07 5.91
CA SER A 196 -0.32 -5.99 6.67
C SER A 196 -0.44 -4.69 5.87
N ARG A 197 0.52 -4.43 4.99
CA ARG A 197 0.56 -3.24 4.11
C ARG A 197 -0.60 -3.21 3.10
N TRP A 198 -1.05 -4.37 2.64
CA TRP A 198 -2.05 -4.49 1.58
C TRP A 198 -3.49 -4.58 2.08
N ARG A 199 -3.68 -4.58 3.38
CA ARG A 199 -5.01 -4.66 4.01
C ARG A 199 -5.76 -3.35 3.90
N ARG A 200 -7.08 -3.43 3.81
CA ARG A 200 -7.99 -2.28 3.86
C ARG A 200 -7.86 -1.49 5.16
N ASP A 201 -7.55 -2.17 6.26
CA ASP A 201 -7.42 -1.60 7.60
C ASP A 201 -5.96 -1.26 7.96
N ALA A 202 -5.04 -1.27 7.00
CA ALA A 202 -3.61 -1.02 7.23
C ALA A 202 -3.34 0.27 8.00
N LYS A 203 -4.00 1.39 7.64
CA LYS A 203 -3.85 2.67 8.35
C LYS A 203 -4.34 2.61 9.80
N LYS A 204 -5.45 1.90 10.07
CA LYS A 204 -5.96 1.71 11.43
C LYS A 204 -4.99 0.90 12.28
N ARG A 205 -4.40 -0.15 11.71
CA ARG A 205 -3.40 -1.01 12.40
C ARG A 205 -2.11 -0.25 12.69
N LEU A 206 -1.66 0.62 11.79
CA LEU A 206 -0.49 1.48 12.01
C LEU A 206 -0.73 2.48 13.15
N THR A 207 -1.93 3.04 13.26
CA THR A 207 -2.28 3.92 14.40
C THR A 207 -2.33 3.14 15.71
N CYS A 208 -2.90 1.94 15.73
CA CYS A 208 -2.91 1.08 16.93
C CYS A 208 -1.50 0.59 17.30
N ALA A 209 -0.69 0.11 16.35
CA ALA A 209 0.69 -0.32 16.60
C ALA A 209 1.58 0.85 17.05
N ASN A 210 1.38 2.03 16.47
CA ASN A 210 2.06 3.24 16.91
C ASN A 210 1.61 3.71 18.30
N SER A 211 0.38 3.47 18.75
CA SER A 211 -0.05 3.78 20.12
C SER A 211 0.69 2.92 21.15
N CYS A 212 1.07 1.69 20.82
CA CYS A 212 1.88 0.84 21.69
C CYS A 212 3.39 1.21 21.72
N GLN A 213 3.90 1.88 20.66
CA GLN A 213 5.29 2.35 20.58
C GLN A 213 5.45 3.85 20.85
N LEU A 214 4.35 4.57 21.13
CA LEU A 214 4.24 6.03 21.14
C LEU A 214 4.58 6.68 22.48
N ASN A 215 5.46 6.08 23.27
CA ASN A 215 6.08 6.85 24.37
C ASN A 215 7.00 8.00 23.91
N LYS A 216 7.09 8.31 22.58
CA LYS A 216 7.96 9.37 22.05
C LYS A 216 7.35 10.28 20.97
N LYS A 217 6.08 10.14 20.56
CA LYS A 217 5.45 11.15 19.66
C LYS A 217 4.85 12.27 20.51
N SER A 218 4.96 13.51 20.03
CA SER A 218 4.39 14.66 20.73
C SER A 218 2.92 14.41 21.04
N THR A 219 2.49 14.74 22.26
CA THR A 219 1.10 14.63 22.70
C THR A 219 0.11 15.36 21.78
N HIS A 220 0.58 16.36 21.03
CA HIS A 220 -0.16 17.08 20.00
C HIS A 220 -0.55 16.17 18.82
N ALA A 221 0.40 15.38 18.26
CA ALA A 221 0.12 14.51 17.12
C ALA A 221 -0.89 13.39 17.46
N LEU A 222 -0.88 12.91 18.69
CA LEU A 222 -1.86 11.95 19.20
C LEU A 222 -3.26 12.56 19.27
N ARG A 223 -3.41 13.72 19.92
CA ARG A 223 -4.69 14.44 20.03
C ARG A 223 -5.25 14.80 18.66
N MET A 224 -4.39 15.24 17.75
CA MET A 224 -4.79 15.54 16.37
C MET A 224 -5.31 14.31 15.62
N SER A 225 -4.66 13.16 15.79
CA SER A 225 -5.11 11.89 15.20
C SER A 225 -6.47 11.44 15.76
N GLU A 226 -6.68 11.54 17.05
CA GLU A 226 -7.95 11.20 17.71
C GLU A 226 -9.08 12.09 17.24
N LEU A 227 -8.89 13.42 17.26
CA LEU A 227 -9.90 14.38 16.82
C LEU A 227 -10.25 14.20 15.34
N SER A 228 -9.24 13.95 14.48
CA SER A 228 -9.47 13.70 13.07
C SER A 228 -10.28 12.42 12.83
N HIS A 229 -10.01 11.36 13.61
CA HIS A 229 -10.74 10.10 13.51
C HIS A 229 -12.20 10.23 13.98
N MET A 230 -12.41 10.91 15.10
CA MET A 230 -13.76 11.19 15.61
C MET A 230 -14.56 12.05 14.63
N GLY A 231 -13.95 13.13 14.14
CA GLY A 231 -14.55 14.02 13.15
C GLY A 231 -14.94 13.30 11.87
N TYR A 232 -14.04 12.48 11.31
CA TYR A 232 -14.30 11.72 10.08
C TYR A 232 -15.52 10.80 10.22
N ASN A 233 -15.56 9.98 11.29
CA ASN A 233 -16.66 9.05 11.50
C ASN A 233 -18.00 9.75 11.72
N PHE A 234 -17.97 10.92 12.34
CA PHE A 234 -19.17 11.74 12.57
C PHE A 234 -19.63 12.40 11.28
N PHE A 235 -18.73 13.05 10.53
CA PHE A 235 -19.06 13.76 9.30
C PHE A 235 -19.53 12.82 8.18
N ASP A 236 -18.98 11.62 8.09
CA ASP A 236 -19.42 10.59 7.14
C ASP A 236 -20.90 10.24 7.35
N LYS A 237 -21.31 10.05 8.60
CA LYS A 237 -22.72 9.79 8.93
C LYS A 237 -23.64 10.99 8.65
N VAL A 238 -23.18 12.20 8.93
CA VAL A 238 -23.96 13.43 8.78
C VAL A 238 -24.09 13.84 7.32
N ALA A 239 -23.06 13.59 6.48
CA ALA A 239 -23.05 13.97 5.07
C ALA A 239 -24.15 13.29 4.26
N THR A 240 -24.70 12.17 4.73
CA THR A 240 -25.81 11.46 4.10
C THR A 240 -27.12 12.29 4.13
N TYR A 241 -27.26 13.23 5.05
CA TYR A 241 -28.50 14.02 5.26
C TYR A 241 -28.22 15.51 5.12
N ASN A 242 -28.86 16.16 4.14
CA ASN A 242 -28.63 17.58 3.81
C ASN A 242 -28.96 18.53 4.98
N GLU A 243 -30.08 18.30 5.68
CA GLU A 243 -30.49 19.12 6.84
C GLU A 243 -29.52 18.93 8.02
N MET A 244 -29.07 17.73 8.27
CA MET A 244 -28.07 17.45 9.30
C MET A 244 -26.73 18.11 8.98
N THR A 245 -26.36 18.14 7.70
CA THR A 245 -25.13 18.82 7.24
C THR A 245 -25.19 20.32 7.51
N LYS A 246 -26.32 20.97 7.26
CA LYS A 246 -26.52 22.40 7.56
C LYS A 246 -26.44 22.68 9.08
N PHE A 247 -27.11 21.86 9.88
CA PHE A 247 -27.09 21.94 11.33
C PHE A 247 -25.67 21.80 11.90
N VAL A 248 -24.95 20.76 11.44
CA VAL A 248 -23.58 20.49 11.91
C VAL A 248 -22.60 21.59 11.50
N LYS A 249 -22.72 22.15 10.28
CA LYS A 249 -21.89 23.30 9.86
C LYS A 249 -22.08 24.50 10.80
N LYS A 250 -23.32 24.79 11.18
CA LYS A 250 -23.61 25.86 12.14
C LYS A 250 -22.98 25.59 13.51
N LYS A 251 -23.13 24.35 14.02
CA LYS A 251 -22.57 23.99 15.33
C LYS A 251 -21.02 23.95 15.30
N LEU A 252 -20.41 23.53 14.23
CA LEU A 252 -18.97 23.59 14.08
C LEU A 252 -18.43 25.02 14.14
N SER A 253 -19.09 25.98 13.50
CA SER A 253 -18.66 27.38 13.58
C SER A 253 -18.79 27.95 15.01
N GLU A 254 -19.83 27.57 15.75
CA GLU A 254 -19.97 27.93 17.17
C GLU A 254 -18.83 27.36 18.02
N VAL A 255 -18.56 26.04 17.88
CA VAL A 255 -17.50 25.37 18.63
C VAL A 255 -16.10 25.88 18.24
N THR A 256 -15.87 26.21 16.96
CA THR A 256 -14.61 26.80 16.53
C THR A 256 -14.37 28.14 17.19
N TRP A 257 -15.39 29.01 17.23
CA TRP A 257 -15.28 30.30 17.89
C TRP A 257 -15.01 30.18 19.41
N GLU A 258 -15.73 29.27 20.09
CA GLU A 258 -15.49 29.00 21.52
C GLU A 258 -14.07 28.49 21.77
N ALA A 259 -13.58 27.56 20.94
CA ALA A 259 -12.23 27.04 21.07
C ALA A 259 -11.15 28.12 20.84
N GLU A 260 -11.35 29.02 19.87
CA GLU A 260 -10.45 30.15 19.64
C GLU A 260 -10.40 31.10 20.86
N GLN A 261 -11.54 31.39 21.49
CA GLN A 261 -11.58 32.21 22.73
C GLN A 261 -10.83 31.53 23.89
N MET A 262 -10.99 30.19 24.02
CA MET A 262 -10.25 29.44 25.05
C MET A 262 -8.73 29.45 24.78
N ILE A 263 -8.29 29.30 23.54
CA ILE A 263 -6.89 29.38 23.17
C ILE A 263 -6.31 30.76 23.47
N MET A 264 -7.03 31.83 23.13
CA MET A 264 -6.61 33.21 23.46
C MET A 264 -6.46 33.44 24.96
N THR A 265 -7.36 32.90 25.79
CA THR A 265 -7.26 33.02 27.24
C THR A 265 -6.08 32.23 27.80
N MET A 266 -5.84 31.02 27.31
CA MET A 266 -4.68 30.20 27.72
C MET A 266 -3.33 30.88 27.36
N ASN A 267 -3.22 31.44 26.16
CA ASN A 267 -2.01 32.16 25.74
C ASN A 267 -1.74 33.41 26.58
N LYS A 268 -2.80 34.11 27.06
CA LYS A 268 -2.64 35.25 28.01
C LYS A 268 -2.09 34.79 29.32
N VAL A 269 -2.58 33.68 29.87
CA VAL A 269 -2.11 33.13 31.16
C VAL A 269 -0.66 32.68 31.09
N GLU A 270 -0.24 32.05 30.02
CA GLU A 270 1.17 31.61 29.80
C GLU A 270 2.13 32.81 29.69
N ASN A 271 1.69 33.92 29.11
CA ASN A 271 2.53 35.12 28.97
C ASN A 271 2.68 35.86 30.32
N VAL A 272 1.63 35.92 31.14
CA VAL A 272 1.69 36.50 32.49
C VAL A 272 2.60 35.67 33.42
N GLY A 273 2.60 34.33 33.27
CA GLY A 273 3.49 33.46 34.05
C GLY A 273 4.97 33.57 33.71
N LYS A 274 5.31 34.05 32.51
CA LYS A 274 6.70 34.29 32.09
C LYS A 274 7.26 35.63 32.55
N GLU A 275 6.41 36.64 32.74
CA GLU A 275 6.80 37.96 33.26
C GLU A 275 7.00 37.99 34.78
N SER A 276 6.46 37.02 35.52
CA SER A 276 6.63 36.90 36.96
C SER A 276 7.88 36.14 37.43
N HIS A 277 8.70 35.64 36.48
CA HIS A 277 9.96 34.92 36.75
C HIS A 277 11.20 35.63 36.20
N GLN A 278 11.12 36.91 35.86
CA GLN A 278 12.24 37.86 35.70
C GLN A 278 12.29 38.80 36.92
#